data_f2144677874309b837412777eb7605e8
#
_entry.id   f2144677874309b837412777eb7605e8
#
_cell.length_a   1.000
_cell.length_b   1.000
_cell.length_c   1.000
_cell.angle_alpha   90.00
_cell.angle_beta   90.00
_cell.angle_gamma   90.00
#
_symmetry.space_group_name_H-M   'P 1'
#
loop_
_entity.id
_entity.type
_entity.pdbx_description
1 polymer ?
#
loop_
_entity_poly.entity_id
_entity_poly.type
_entity_poly.pdbx_seq_one_letter_code
_entity_poly.pdbx_strand_id
1 'polypeptide(L)'
;MNPTRGGSQGIYNMMSVSNQCLLMQIQPTILRFAKMLASVLQLEVEIVDANMVRVAGTGPYGKFFGRQLEGDSRLLRYVIEHQREKIVTHTSEDPVCEGCSCKESCRERAFLGVPIMVEENCIGVISLVAFNPEQQARLNNNLQEVCDYVQHISSIFVAKLLDSRGLSDGVNKVFLSLMNHMDQGCLLLDEKSQVLYANEVVLKQLNCQQEALQGCEIGLRPLTFAQQGLTGHLQHIVTLGDRQELIIGQLHHVQGQQLFLMAFHQSHGTPSQPLEPDEGV
;
A
#
# COMPACT_ATOMS: atom_id res chain seq x y z
N MET A 1 9.76 -1.61 -49.82
CA MET A 1 10.23 -2.11 -48.55
C MET A 1 9.27 -1.64 -47.47
N ASN A 2 8.39 -2.55 -47.04
CA ASN A 2 7.40 -2.29 -45.98
C ASN A 2 8.00 -2.61 -44.62
N PRO A 3 7.87 -1.75 -43.58
CA PRO A 3 8.26 -2.11 -42.23
C PRO A 3 7.15 -2.95 -41.57
N THR A 4 7.62 -4.01 -40.97
CA THR A 4 6.91 -5.08 -40.27
C THR A 4 5.96 -4.59 -39.18
N ARG A 5 4.66 -4.79 -39.38
CA ARG A 5 3.63 -4.85 -38.32
C ARG A 5 3.78 -6.19 -37.59
N GLY A 6 4.59 -6.26 -36.54
CA GLY A 6 4.87 -7.49 -35.82
C GLY A 6 4.45 -7.50 -34.33
N GLY A 7 3.97 -6.38 -33.77
CA GLY A 7 3.71 -6.25 -32.35
C GLY A 7 2.27 -6.51 -31.89
N SER A 8 1.29 -6.15 -32.67
CA SER A 8 -0.12 -6.18 -32.23
C SER A 8 -0.82 -7.54 -32.36
N GLN A 9 -0.32 -8.40 -33.23
CA GLN A 9 -0.94 -9.72 -33.46
C GLN A 9 -0.65 -10.73 -32.34
N GLY A 10 0.48 -10.56 -31.61
CA GLY A 10 0.84 -11.41 -30.47
C GLY A 10 -0.08 -11.21 -29.25
N ILE A 11 -0.53 -9.97 -29.03
CA ILE A 11 -1.39 -9.62 -27.90
C ILE A 11 -2.85 -10.02 -28.17
N TYR A 12 -3.32 -9.87 -29.41
CA TYR A 12 -4.64 -10.34 -29.83
C TYR A 12 -4.78 -11.86 -29.71
N ASN A 13 -3.74 -12.63 -30.01
CA ASN A 13 -3.74 -14.08 -29.83
C ASN A 13 -3.67 -14.50 -28.34
N MET A 14 -3.14 -13.70 -27.43
CA MET A 14 -3.20 -13.98 -25.99
C MET A 14 -4.61 -13.74 -25.40
N MET A 15 -5.36 -12.80 -25.96
CA MET A 15 -6.73 -12.53 -25.50
C MET A 15 -7.77 -13.55 -25.99
N SER A 16 -7.47 -14.30 -27.07
CA SER A 16 -8.37 -15.32 -27.64
C SER A 16 -8.13 -16.74 -27.13
N VAL A 17 -7.04 -16.98 -26.40
CA VAL A 17 -6.68 -18.31 -25.88
C VAL A 17 -6.82 -18.32 -24.36
N SER A 18 -7.91 -18.92 -23.95
CA SER A 18 -8.26 -19.35 -22.59
C SER A 18 -8.87 -18.29 -21.67
N ASN A 19 -9.99 -18.64 -21.08
CA ASN A 19 -10.72 -18.07 -19.93
C ASN A 19 -9.88 -17.94 -18.63
N GLN A 20 -8.54 -17.87 -18.72
CA GLN A 20 -7.69 -17.70 -17.56
C GLN A 20 -7.50 -16.21 -17.28
N CYS A 21 -7.84 -15.80 -16.08
CA CYS A 21 -7.59 -14.48 -15.56
C CYS A 21 -6.09 -14.11 -15.67
N LEU A 22 -5.76 -13.15 -16.52
CA LEU A 22 -4.36 -12.71 -16.73
C LEU A 22 -3.68 -12.29 -15.43
N LEU A 23 -4.42 -11.59 -14.56
CA LEU A 23 -3.90 -11.12 -13.28
C LEU A 23 -3.56 -12.28 -12.33
N MET A 24 -4.21 -13.44 -12.46
CA MET A 24 -3.88 -14.63 -11.67
C MET A 24 -2.47 -15.17 -11.96
N GLN A 25 -1.89 -14.91 -13.13
CA GLN A 25 -0.52 -15.34 -13.46
C GLN A 25 0.52 -14.66 -12.57
N ILE A 26 0.24 -13.44 -12.10
CA ILE A 26 1.10 -12.67 -11.21
C ILE A 26 0.47 -12.48 -9.82
N GLN A 27 -0.51 -13.32 -9.46
CA GLN A 27 -1.24 -13.22 -8.18
C GLN A 27 -0.34 -13.08 -6.94
N PRO A 28 0.76 -13.85 -6.79
CA PRO A 28 1.64 -13.68 -5.62
C PRO A 28 2.20 -12.25 -5.49
N THR A 29 2.54 -11.62 -6.62
CA THR A 29 3.00 -10.23 -6.66
C THR A 29 1.86 -9.28 -6.31
N ILE A 30 0.68 -9.44 -6.91
CA ILE A 30 -0.50 -8.62 -6.65
C ILE A 30 -0.92 -8.71 -5.17
N LEU A 31 -0.91 -9.91 -4.58
CA LEU A 31 -1.26 -10.12 -3.18
C LEU A 31 -0.29 -9.42 -2.23
N ARG A 32 1.01 -9.43 -2.57
CA ARG A 32 2.03 -8.68 -1.82
C ARG A 32 1.72 -7.19 -1.83
N PHE A 33 1.44 -6.63 -3.00
CA PHE A 33 1.08 -5.22 -3.13
C PHE A 33 -0.20 -4.86 -2.39
N ALA A 34 -1.25 -5.68 -2.50
CA ALA A 34 -2.49 -5.44 -1.77
C ALA A 34 -2.26 -5.32 -0.26
N LYS A 35 -1.45 -6.24 0.30
CA LYS A 35 -1.09 -6.20 1.73
C LYS A 35 -0.25 -4.96 2.09
N MET A 36 0.70 -4.58 1.25
CA MET A 36 1.53 -3.39 1.45
C MET A 36 0.68 -2.12 1.41
N LEU A 37 -0.17 -1.97 0.40
CA LEU A 37 -1.11 -0.85 0.29
C LEU A 37 -2.02 -0.75 1.52
N ALA A 38 -2.63 -1.85 1.91
CA ALA A 38 -3.50 -1.87 3.08
C ALA A 38 -2.76 -1.46 4.37
N SER A 39 -1.52 -1.92 4.53
CA SER A 39 -0.68 -1.59 5.68
C SER A 39 -0.29 -0.10 5.69
N VAL A 40 0.13 0.44 4.54
CA VAL A 40 0.59 1.83 4.41
C VAL A 40 -0.58 2.81 4.52
N LEU A 41 -1.64 2.58 3.75
CA LEU A 41 -2.78 3.48 3.69
C LEU A 41 -3.79 3.25 4.81
N GLN A 42 -3.67 2.12 5.54
CA GLN A 42 -4.62 1.67 6.58
C GLN A 42 -6.06 1.62 6.07
N LEU A 43 -6.23 1.21 4.83
CA LEU A 43 -7.48 0.97 4.14
C LEU A 43 -7.55 -0.50 3.73
N GLU A 44 -8.76 -0.98 3.43
CA GLU A 44 -8.88 -2.31 2.84
C GLU A 44 -8.70 -2.25 1.34
N VAL A 45 -8.06 -3.29 0.79
CA VAL A 45 -7.76 -3.41 -0.63
C VAL A 45 -8.51 -4.60 -1.19
N GLU A 46 -9.13 -4.42 -2.35
CA GLU A 46 -9.66 -5.51 -3.16
C GLU A 46 -9.19 -5.34 -4.61
N ILE A 47 -8.70 -6.42 -5.21
CA ILE A 47 -8.26 -6.45 -6.61
C ILE A 47 -9.02 -7.55 -7.32
N VAL A 48 -9.71 -7.15 -8.37
CA VAL A 48 -10.52 -8.05 -9.21
C VAL A 48 -10.09 -7.97 -10.67
N ASP A 49 -10.33 -9.04 -11.42
CA ASP A 49 -10.17 -9.01 -12.88
C ASP A 49 -11.41 -8.44 -13.58
N ALA A 50 -11.34 -8.28 -14.90
CA ALA A 50 -12.45 -7.80 -15.71
C ALA A 50 -13.68 -8.73 -15.70
N ASN A 51 -13.53 -10.01 -15.32
CA ASN A 51 -14.61 -10.97 -15.15
C ASN A 51 -15.16 -10.99 -13.72
N MET A 52 -14.79 -10.03 -12.89
CA MET A 52 -15.18 -9.96 -11.48
C MET A 52 -14.67 -11.14 -10.64
N VAL A 53 -13.53 -11.72 -11.02
CA VAL A 53 -12.84 -12.73 -10.21
C VAL A 53 -11.90 -12.04 -9.23
N ARG A 54 -12.01 -12.36 -7.93
CA ARG A 54 -11.13 -11.81 -6.90
C ARG A 54 -9.72 -12.37 -7.02
N VAL A 55 -8.77 -11.49 -7.33
CA VAL A 55 -7.35 -11.84 -7.49
C VAL A 55 -6.61 -11.71 -6.15
N ALA A 56 -6.86 -10.63 -5.43
CA ALA A 56 -6.27 -10.36 -4.12
C ALA A 56 -7.20 -9.48 -3.27
N GLY A 57 -6.94 -9.45 -1.96
CA GLY A 57 -7.69 -8.59 -1.04
C GLY A 57 -7.16 -8.68 0.37
N THR A 58 -7.59 -7.73 1.20
CA THR A 58 -7.27 -7.64 2.63
C THR A 58 -8.55 -7.57 3.47
N GLY A 59 -8.44 -7.71 4.77
CA GLY A 59 -9.57 -7.66 5.69
C GLY A 59 -10.76 -8.51 5.24
N PRO A 60 -11.95 -7.92 5.04
CA PRO A 60 -13.13 -8.64 4.59
C PRO A 60 -12.95 -9.34 3.23
N TYR A 61 -12.08 -8.80 2.39
CA TYR A 61 -11.78 -9.33 1.05
C TYR A 61 -10.65 -10.37 1.02
N GLY A 62 -10.04 -10.67 2.16
CA GLY A 62 -8.89 -11.57 2.29
C GLY A 62 -9.17 -13.06 2.05
N LYS A 63 -10.30 -13.42 1.47
CA LYS A 63 -10.76 -14.79 1.25
C LYS A 63 -11.29 -15.00 -0.17
N PHE A 64 -11.38 -16.28 -0.55
CA PHE A 64 -12.01 -16.71 -1.82
C PHE A 64 -11.33 -16.17 -3.08
N PHE A 65 -10.00 -16.14 -3.10
CA PHE A 65 -9.24 -15.79 -4.31
C PHE A 65 -9.50 -16.81 -5.43
N GLY A 66 -9.51 -16.33 -6.66
CA GLY A 66 -9.82 -17.11 -7.85
C GLY A 66 -11.30 -17.42 -8.03
N ARG A 67 -12.20 -16.88 -7.18
CA ARG A 67 -13.65 -17.03 -7.33
C ARG A 67 -14.29 -15.75 -7.83
N GLN A 68 -15.32 -15.90 -8.63
CA GLN A 68 -16.14 -14.78 -9.06
C GLN A 68 -16.85 -14.16 -7.86
N LEU A 69 -16.95 -12.84 -7.85
CA LEU A 69 -17.65 -12.12 -6.80
C LEU A 69 -19.14 -12.45 -6.82
N GLU A 70 -19.68 -12.70 -5.65
CA GLU A 70 -21.12 -12.82 -5.45
C GLU A 70 -21.71 -11.41 -5.24
N GLY A 71 -22.90 -11.15 -5.81
CA GLY A 71 -23.60 -9.88 -5.66
C GLY A 71 -23.36 -8.87 -6.78
N ASP A 72 -23.82 -7.65 -6.55
CA ASP A 72 -23.96 -6.63 -7.59
C ASP A 72 -22.64 -5.91 -7.90
N SER A 73 -21.81 -5.66 -6.87
CA SER A 73 -20.46 -5.02 -6.96
C SER A 73 -20.43 -3.86 -7.97
N ARG A 74 -21.43 -2.95 -7.87
CA ARG A 74 -21.69 -1.90 -8.88
C ARG A 74 -20.54 -0.93 -9.09
N LEU A 75 -19.82 -0.57 -8.01
CA LEU A 75 -18.70 0.35 -8.10
C LEU A 75 -17.54 -0.24 -8.91
N LEU A 76 -17.25 -1.53 -8.71
CA LEU A 76 -16.24 -2.24 -9.50
C LEU A 76 -16.65 -2.35 -10.97
N ARG A 77 -17.92 -2.73 -11.25
CA ARG A 77 -18.45 -2.78 -12.61
C ARG A 77 -18.38 -1.42 -13.29
N TYR A 78 -18.73 -0.35 -12.58
CA TYR A 78 -18.63 1.01 -13.10
C TYR A 78 -17.21 1.33 -13.59
N VAL A 79 -16.17 0.99 -12.79
CA VAL A 79 -14.78 1.21 -13.19
C VAL A 79 -14.39 0.42 -14.43
N ILE A 80 -14.81 -0.86 -14.51
CA ILE A 80 -14.55 -1.74 -15.68
C ILE A 80 -15.22 -1.18 -16.93
N GLU A 81 -16.52 -0.85 -16.85
CA GLU A 81 -17.34 -0.42 -17.98
C GLU A 81 -16.93 0.95 -18.51
N HIS A 82 -16.58 1.88 -17.62
CA HIS A 82 -16.19 3.25 -18.00
C HIS A 82 -14.67 3.43 -18.17
N GLN A 83 -13.89 2.40 -17.82
CA GLN A 83 -12.41 2.40 -17.96
C GLN A 83 -11.72 3.63 -17.34
N ARG A 84 -12.28 4.14 -16.25
CA ARG A 84 -11.76 5.29 -15.51
C ARG A 84 -11.93 5.10 -14.01
N GLU A 85 -11.19 5.88 -13.26
CA GLU A 85 -11.28 5.86 -11.82
C GLU A 85 -12.69 6.28 -11.34
N LYS A 86 -13.10 5.70 -10.23
CA LYS A 86 -14.31 6.05 -9.50
C LYS A 86 -13.96 6.35 -8.06
N ILE A 87 -14.25 7.56 -7.64
CA ILE A 87 -14.09 8.04 -6.27
C ILE A 87 -15.47 8.22 -5.66
N VAL A 88 -15.67 7.65 -4.48
CA VAL A 88 -16.89 7.75 -3.71
C VAL A 88 -16.53 8.05 -2.26
N THR A 89 -16.79 9.26 -1.81
CA THR A 89 -16.52 9.72 -0.45
C THR A 89 -17.55 9.24 0.56
N HIS A 90 -18.78 8.99 0.10
CA HIS A 90 -19.92 8.46 0.87
C HIS A 90 -20.73 7.50 0.01
N THR A 91 -20.58 6.21 0.25
CA THR A 91 -21.25 5.17 -0.56
C THR A 91 -22.78 5.21 -0.44
N SER A 92 -23.32 5.66 0.71
CA SER A 92 -24.77 5.81 0.91
C SER A 92 -25.42 6.88 0.02
N GLU A 93 -24.63 7.84 -0.48
CA GLU A 93 -25.08 9.00 -1.24
C GLU A 93 -24.75 8.91 -2.73
N ASP A 94 -23.90 7.95 -3.14
CA ASP A 94 -23.47 7.82 -4.54
C ASP A 94 -24.57 7.22 -5.42
N PRO A 95 -24.89 7.87 -6.56
CA PRO A 95 -25.95 7.39 -7.48
C PRO A 95 -25.72 5.97 -8.00
N VAL A 96 -24.47 5.54 -8.15
CA VAL A 96 -24.14 4.15 -8.58
C VAL A 96 -24.62 3.15 -7.54
N CYS A 97 -24.63 3.53 -6.27
CA CYS A 97 -25.06 2.68 -5.15
C CYS A 97 -26.57 2.68 -4.94
N GLU A 98 -27.34 3.61 -5.52
CA GLU A 98 -28.80 3.72 -5.28
C GLU A 98 -29.58 2.45 -5.63
N GLY A 99 -29.22 1.79 -6.71
CA GLY A 99 -29.88 0.55 -7.12
C GLY A 99 -29.14 -0.73 -6.72
N CYS A 100 -28.17 -0.65 -5.80
CA CYS A 100 -27.38 -1.81 -5.36
C CYS A 100 -28.24 -2.73 -4.48
N SER A 101 -28.27 -4.02 -4.79
CA SER A 101 -29.00 -5.03 -4.01
C SER A 101 -28.49 -5.17 -2.58
N CYS A 102 -27.25 -4.75 -2.32
CA CYS A 102 -26.61 -4.80 -1.01
C CYS A 102 -26.68 -3.47 -0.23
N LYS A 103 -27.37 -2.43 -0.74
CA LYS A 103 -27.32 -1.06 -0.17
C LYS A 103 -27.60 -1.03 1.33
N GLU A 104 -28.64 -1.71 1.79
CA GLU A 104 -29.03 -1.70 3.22
C GLU A 104 -28.05 -2.46 4.14
N SER A 105 -27.35 -3.46 3.59
CA SER A 105 -26.36 -4.27 4.31
C SER A 105 -24.92 -3.86 4.03
N CYS A 106 -24.71 -2.84 3.18
CA CYS A 106 -23.38 -2.39 2.78
C CYS A 106 -22.64 -1.78 3.95
N ARG A 107 -21.43 -2.27 4.19
CA ARG A 107 -20.53 -1.77 5.25
C ARG A 107 -19.46 -0.82 4.73
N GLU A 108 -19.34 -0.71 3.42
CA GLU A 108 -18.40 0.20 2.78
C GLU A 108 -18.87 1.65 2.94
N ARG A 109 -17.98 2.52 3.38
CA ARG A 109 -18.30 3.95 3.64
C ARG A 109 -17.73 4.86 2.57
N ALA A 110 -16.55 4.52 2.05
CA ALA A 110 -15.93 5.23 0.94
C ALA A 110 -15.19 4.22 0.07
N PHE A 111 -15.01 4.57 -1.20
CA PHE A 111 -14.43 3.73 -2.22
C PHE A 111 -13.59 4.56 -3.19
N LEU A 112 -12.43 4.05 -3.52
CA LEU A 112 -11.61 4.49 -4.65
C LEU A 112 -11.30 3.27 -5.51
N GLY A 113 -11.71 3.27 -6.77
CA GLY A 113 -11.40 2.23 -7.75
C GLY A 113 -10.62 2.78 -8.93
N VAL A 114 -9.53 2.11 -9.29
CA VAL A 114 -8.66 2.46 -10.40
C VAL A 114 -8.58 1.28 -11.37
N PRO A 115 -8.82 1.48 -12.69
CA PRO A 115 -8.72 0.41 -13.66
C PRO A 115 -7.28 -0.02 -13.90
N ILE A 116 -7.09 -1.31 -14.16
CA ILE A 116 -5.84 -1.88 -14.66
C ILE A 116 -5.98 -1.98 -16.17
N MET A 117 -5.30 -1.09 -16.91
CA MET A 117 -5.44 -0.97 -18.36
C MET A 117 -4.29 -1.64 -19.09
N VAL A 118 -4.60 -2.46 -20.09
CA VAL A 118 -3.64 -2.94 -21.10
C VAL A 118 -4.10 -2.38 -22.43
N GLU A 119 -3.33 -1.44 -22.97
CA GLU A 119 -3.72 -0.64 -24.14
C GLU A 119 -5.08 0.05 -23.90
N GLU A 120 -6.12 -0.30 -24.65
CA GLU A 120 -7.47 0.26 -24.52
C GLU A 120 -8.41 -0.66 -23.73
N ASN A 121 -7.91 -1.76 -23.14
CA ASN A 121 -8.75 -2.74 -22.46
C ASN A 121 -8.54 -2.72 -20.95
N CYS A 122 -9.61 -2.61 -20.20
CA CYS A 122 -9.60 -2.82 -18.76
C CYS A 122 -9.52 -4.32 -18.45
N ILE A 123 -8.42 -4.76 -17.82
CA ILE A 123 -8.22 -6.15 -17.42
C ILE A 123 -8.55 -6.42 -15.95
N GLY A 124 -8.84 -5.37 -15.18
CA GLY A 124 -9.20 -5.48 -13.77
C GLY A 124 -9.28 -4.14 -13.07
N VAL A 125 -9.51 -4.17 -11.77
CA VAL A 125 -9.62 -3.00 -10.91
C VAL A 125 -8.82 -3.21 -9.63
N ILE A 126 -8.10 -2.17 -9.21
CA ILE A 126 -7.58 -2.04 -7.85
C ILE A 126 -8.54 -1.12 -7.09
N SER A 127 -9.10 -1.57 -5.99
CA SER A 127 -9.94 -0.74 -5.15
C SER A 127 -9.41 -0.62 -3.72
N LEU A 128 -9.58 0.58 -3.17
CA LEU A 128 -9.37 0.92 -1.76
C LEU A 128 -10.73 1.21 -1.14
N VAL A 129 -10.98 0.61 0.01
CA VAL A 129 -12.29 0.66 0.66
C VAL A 129 -12.14 1.02 2.12
N ALA A 130 -12.99 1.95 2.58
CA ALA A 130 -13.12 2.34 3.97
C ALA A 130 -14.35 1.69 4.61
N PHE A 131 -14.19 1.09 5.79
CA PHE A 131 -15.28 0.45 6.54
C PHE A 131 -15.69 1.20 7.81
N ASN A 132 -14.88 2.15 8.25
CA ASN A 132 -15.12 2.94 9.43
C ASN A 132 -14.86 4.43 9.18
N PRO A 133 -15.32 5.33 10.07
CA PRO A 133 -15.18 6.78 9.89
C PRO A 133 -13.72 7.24 9.80
N GLU A 134 -12.81 6.60 10.50
CA GLU A 134 -11.38 6.93 10.49
C GLU A 134 -10.75 6.61 9.13
N GLN A 135 -11.01 5.44 8.60
CA GLN A 135 -10.58 5.04 7.26
C GLN A 135 -11.19 5.96 6.19
N GLN A 136 -12.47 6.32 6.34
CA GLN A 136 -13.15 7.24 5.42
C GLN A 136 -12.50 8.63 5.42
N ALA A 137 -12.23 9.20 6.59
CA ALA A 137 -11.54 10.48 6.70
C ALA A 137 -10.14 10.43 6.10
N ARG A 138 -9.39 9.34 6.34
CA ARG A 138 -8.05 9.12 5.79
C ARG A 138 -8.06 9.07 4.27
N LEU A 139 -8.98 8.32 3.67
CA LEU A 139 -9.12 8.26 2.22
C LEU A 139 -9.49 9.65 1.65
N ASN A 140 -10.44 10.36 2.28
CA ASN A 140 -10.94 11.62 1.78
C ASN A 140 -9.93 12.78 1.87
N ASN A 141 -9.01 12.74 2.84
CA ASN A 141 -8.03 13.81 3.03
C ASN A 141 -6.94 13.81 1.94
N ASN A 142 -6.62 12.65 1.34
CA ASN A 142 -5.50 12.49 0.41
C ASN A 142 -5.92 11.84 -0.91
N LEU A 143 -7.15 12.09 -1.36
CA LEU A 143 -7.77 11.39 -2.50
C LEU A 143 -6.92 11.39 -3.77
N GLN A 144 -6.46 12.57 -4.20
CA GLN A 144 -5.72 12.69 -5.46
C GLN A 144 -4.40 11.94 -5.39
N GLU A 145 -3.66 12.13 -4.34
CA GLU A 145 -2.37 11.49 -4.11
C GLU A 145 -2.51 9.96 -4.05
N VAL A 146 -3.49 9.47 -3.31
CA VAL A 146 -3.79 8.03 -3.22
C VAL A 146 -4.21 7.48 -4.59
N CYS A 147 -5.00 8.22 -5.36
CA CYS A 147 -5.39 7.84 -6.72
C CYS A 147 -4.17 7.69 -7.63
N ASP A 148 -3.29 8.70 -7.64
CA ASP A 148 -2.06 8.68 -8.44
C ASP A 148 -1.17 7.47 -8.10
N TYR A 149 -1.05 7.13 -6.82
CA TYR A 149 -0.31 5.95 -6.39
C TYR A 149 -0.90 4.64 -6.89
N VAL A 150 -2.22 4.49 -6.77
CA VAL A 150 -2.90 3.29 -7.24
C VAL A 150 -2.79 3.16 -8.76
N GLN A 151 -2.82 4.27 -9.51
CA GLN A 151 -2.58 4.30 -10.95
C GLN A 151 -1.15 3.83 -11.30
N HIS A 152 -0.13 4.30 -10.58
CA HIS A 152 1.25 3.82 -10.76
C HIS A 152 1.39 2.32 -10.49
N ILE A 153 0.74 1.80 -9.44
CA ILE A 153 0.74 0.37 -9.14
C ILE A 153 0.03 -0.43 -10.24
N SER A 154 -1.08 0.08 -10.75
CA SER A 154 -1.76 -0.49 -11.91
C SER A 154 -0.82 -0.65 -13.10
N SER A 155 -0.06 0.41 -13.43
CA SER A 155 0.94 0.39 -14.51
C SER A 155 2.04 -0.66 -14.31
N ILE A 156 2.45 -0.90 -13.06
CA ILE A 156 3.43 -1.93 -12.73
C ILE A 156 2.87 -3.33 -12.94
N PHE A 157 1.61 -3.57 -12.59
CA PHE A 157 0.99 -4.88 -12.85
C PHE A 157 0.96 -5.17 -14.34
N VAL A 158 0.63 -4.17 -15.16
CA VAL A 158 0.64 -4.29 -16.62
C VAL A 158 2.06 -4.58 -17.12
N ALA A 159 3.04 -3.80 -16.69
CA ALA A 159 4.43 -4.03 -17.06
C ALA A 159 4.89 -5.45 -16.66
N LYS A 160 4.47 -5.96 -15.48
CA LYS A 160 4.77 -7.32 -15.03
C LYS A 160 4.13 -8.39 -15.89
N LEU A 161 2.94 -8.15 -16.42
CA LEU A 161 2.27 -9.06 -17.34
C LEU A 161 2.94 -9.09 -18.72
N LEU A 162 3.41 -7.93 -19.18
CA LEU A 162 4.03 -7.78 -20.51
C LEU A 162 5.50 -8.19 -20.55
N ASP A 163 6.21 -8.05 -19.43
CA ASP A 163 7.65 -8.35 -19.32
C ASP A 163 7.92 -9.41 -18.25
N SER A 164 8.22 -10.63 -18.68
CA SER A 164 8.59 -11.73 -17.77
C SER A 164 10.01 -11.62 -17.18
N ARG A 165 10.75 -10.56 -17.45
CA ARG A 165 12.21 -10.52 -17.22
C ARG A 165 12.75 -9.28 -16.50
N GLY A 166 12.14 -8.61 -15.56
CA GLY A 166 12.90 -7.51 -14.98
C GLY A 166 12.27 -6.63 -13.92
N LEU A 167 11.20 -7.05 -13.30
CA LEU A 167 10.33 -6.15 -12.54
C LEU A 167 10.53 -6.09 -11.03
N SER A 168 11.52 -6.80 -10.48
CA SER A 168 11.86 -6.65 -9.06
C SER A 168 12.20 -5.19 -8.70
N ASP A 169 12.92 -4.50 -9.59
CA ASP A 169 13.38 -3.12 -9.34
C ASP A 169 12.28 -2.06 -9.48
N GLY A 170 11.34 -2.22 -10.43
CA GLY A 170 10.26 -1.26 -10.63
C GLY A 170 9.27 -1.22 -9.48
N VAL A 171 8.93 -2.39 -8.96
CA VAL A 171 8.06 -2.60 -7.80
C VAL A 171 8.64 -1.93 -6.54
N ASN A 172 9.95 -2.13 -6.31
CA ASN A 172 10.62 -1.52 -5.18
C ASN A 172 10.64 0.02 -5.28
N LYS A 173 10.88 0.57 -6.47
CA LYS A 173 10.90 2.04 -6.68
C LYS A 173 9.58 2.71 -6.35
N VAL A 174 8.45 2.11 -6.73
CA VAL A 174 7.12 2.68 -6.43
C VAL A 174 6.81 2.57 -4.94
N PHE A 175 7.14 1.45 -4.31
CA PHE A 175 6.97 1.31 -2.88
C PHE A 175 7.80 2.35 -2.09
N LEU A 176 9.05 2.56 -2.48
CA LEU A 176 9.89 3.57 -1.88
C LEU A 176 9.36 4.99 -2.14
N SER A 177 8.79 5.24 -3.32
CA SER A 177 8.12 6.51 -3.62
C SER A 177 6.89 6.73 -2.72
N LEU A 178 6.05 5.70 -2.53
CA LEU A 178 4.93 5.75 -1.58
C LEU A 178 5.38 6.10 -0.17
N MET A 179 6.42 5.42 0.33
CA MET A 179 6.97 5.69 1.65
C MET A 179 7.44 7.15 1.81
N ASN A 180 8.02 7.75 0.76
CA ASN A 180 8.51 9.13 0.83
C ASN A 180 7.40 10.19 0.87
N HIS A 181 6.21 9.86 0.37
CA HIS A 181 5.08 10.81 0.41
C HIS A 181 4.19 10.64 1.65
N MET A 182 4.55 9.70 2.55
CA MET A 182 3.86 9.59 3.82
C MET A 182 4.33 10.68 4.78
N ASP A 183 3.39 11.29 5.51
CA ASP A 183 3.69 12.21 6.63
C ASP A 183 4.21 11.46 7.87
N GLN A 184 4.12 10.13 7.85
CA GLN A 184 4.57 9.24 8.91
C GLN A 184 5.97 8.69 8.61
N GLY A 185 6.84 8.65 9.61
CA GLY A 185 8.15 8.01 9.50
C GLY A 185 8.02 6.51 9.23
N CYS A 186 8.72 6.02 8.21
CA CYS A 186 8.69 4.63 7.80
C CYS A 186 10.09 4.06 7.61
N LEU A 187 10.33 2.88 8.21
CA LEU A 187 11.54 2.07 8.01
C LEU A 187 11.16 0.75 7.33
N LEU A 188 11.85 0.41 6.27
CA LEU A 188 11.80 -0.91 5.66
C LEU A 188 12.98 -1.73 6.17
N LEU A 189 12.72 -2.91 6.70
CA LEU A 189 13.72 -3.79 7.30
C LEU A 189 13.72 -5.14 6.59
N ASP A 190 14.86 -5.82 6.63
CA ASP A 190 14.96 -7.21 6.22
C ASP A 190 14.51 -8.18 7.32
N GLU A 191 14.63 -9.49 7.07
CA GLU A 191 14.30 -10.55 8.04
C GLU A 191 15.17 -10.53 9.30
N LYS A 192 16.34 -9.89 9.23
CA LYS A 192 17.30 -9.73 10.34
C LYS A 192 17.17 -8.40 11.06
N SER A 193 16.11 -7.64 10.77
CA SER A 193 15.88 -6.29 11.31
C SER A 193 16.98 -5.29 10.92
N GLN A 194 17.64 -5.47 9.78
CA GLN A 194 18.56 -4.48 9.22
C GLN A 194 17.77 -3.48 8.35
N VAL A 195 18.13 -2.21 8.44
CA VAL A 195 17.48 -1.15 7.67
C VAL A 195 17.83 -1.29 6.19
N LEU A 196 16.83 -1.55 5.37
CA LEU A 196 16.93 -1.53 3.92
C LEU A 196 16.68 -0.12 3.37
N TYR A 197 15.72 0.59 3.97
CA TYR A 197 15.32 1.93 3.54
C TYR A 197 14.62 2.71 4.66
N ALA A 198 14.80 4.03 4.66
CA ALA A 198 14.11 4.98 5.52
C ALA A 198 13.51 6.10 4.66
N ASN A 199 12.27 6.51 4.93
CA ASN A 199 11.68 7.64 4.21
C ASN A 199 12.23 8.99 4.72
N GLU A 200 11.98 10.06 3.97
CA GLU A 200 12.47 11.39 4.30
C GLU A 200 12.06 11.88 5.69
N VAL A 201 10.90 11.45 6.19
CA VAL A 201 10.41 11.82 7.53
C VAL A 201 11.33 11.25 8.60
N VAL A 202 11.72 9.97 8.49
CA VAL A 202 12.69 9.35 9.40
C VAL A 202 14.05 10.05 9.33
N LEU A 203 14.56 10.29 8.11
CA LEU A 203 15.87 10.92 7.92
C LEU A 203 15.91 12.32 8.53
N LYS A 204 14.85 13.11 8.38
CA LYS A 204 14.70 14.43 8.99
C LYS A 204 14.62 14.36 10.53
N GLN A 205 13.82 13.44 11.07
CA GLN A 205 13.65 13.28 12.51
C GLN A 205 14.94 12.81 13.20
N LEU A 206 15.68 11.90 12.56
CA LEU A 206 16.95 11.37 13.07
C LEU A 206 18.16 12.23 12.70
N ASN A 207 17.96 13.30 11.94
CA ASN A 207 19.01 14.19 11.44
C ASN A 207 20.18 13.41 10.82
N CYS A 208 19.87 12.48 9.90
CA CYS A 208 20.86 11.64 9.25
C CYS A 208 20.54 11.45 7.76
N GLN A 209 21.51 10.88 7.03
CA GLN A 209 21.36 10.50 5.62
C GLN A 209 21.06 9.00 5.50
N GLN A 210 20.51 8.59 4.34
CA GLN A 210 20.13 7.20 4.06
C GLN A 210 21.30 6.22 4.26
N GLU A 211 22.50 6.61 3.82
CA GLU A 211 23.71 5.80 3.88
C GLU A 211 24.15 5.50 5.33
N ALA A 212 23.80 6.38 6.25
CA ALA A 212 24.10 6.20 7.67
C ALA A 212 23.18 5.21 8.39
N LEU A 213 22.00 4.95 7.81
CA LEU A 213 21.02 4.00 8.36
C LEU A 213 21.03 2.65 7.63
N GLN A 214 21.37 2.65 6.36
CA GLN A 214 21.32 1.44 5.53
C GLN A 214 22.24 0.35 6.06
N GLY A 215 21.70 -0.84 6.29
CA GLY A 215 22.42 -1.98 6.85
C GLY A 215 22.60 -1.93 8.37
N CYS A 216 22.17 -0.87 9.05
CA CYS A 216 22.18 -0.84 10.51
C CYS A 216 21.18 -1.84 11.07
N GLU A 217 21.59 -2.64 12.03
CA GLU A 217 20.69 -3.51 12.80
C GLU A 217 19.93 -2.68 13.82
N ILE A 218 18.62 -2.88 13.87
CA ILE A 218 17.76 -2.24 14.86
C ILE A 218 17.26 -3.23 15.89
N GLY A 219 17.33 -2.83 17.16
CA GLY A 219 16.74 -3.56 18.26
C GLY A 219 15.24 -3.29 18.32
N LEU A 220 14.42 -4.34 18.15
CA LEU A 220 12.96 -4.27 18.25
C LEU A 220 12.50 -4.88 19.58
N ARG A 221 11.86 -4.09 20.43
CA ARG A 221 11.27 -4.58 21.69
C ARG A 221 9.77 -4.32 21.70
N PRO A 222 8.93 -5.36 21.86
CA PRO A 222 7.49 -5.14 21.96
C PRO A 222 7.15 -4.37 23.24
N LEU A 223 6.27 -3.39 23.13
CA LEU A 223 5.67 -2.71 24.28
C LEU A 223 4.50 -3.54 24.77
N THR A 224 4.66 -4.16 25.94
CA THR A 224 3.59 -4.82 26.65
C THR A 224 2.91 -3.83 27.58
N PHE A 225 1.87 -3.15 27.10
CA PHE A 225 0.98 -2.42 28.01
C PHE A 225 -0.06 -3.38 28.57
N ALA A 226 -0.12 -3.46 29.89
CA ALA A 226 -1.10 -4.27 30.62
C ALA A 226 -2.55 -3.76 30.54
N GLN A 227 -2.88 -2.88 29.61
CA GLN A 227 -4.23 -2.37 29.43
C GLN A 227 -4.73 -2.59 28.01
N GLN A 228 -5.64 -3.51 27.89
CA GLN A 228 -6.55 -3.71 26.77
C GLN A 228 -7.31 -2.41 26.52
N GLY A 229 -7.21 -1.85 25.31
CA GLY A 229 -8.15 -0.78 24.95
C GLY A 229 -7.80 0.12 23.78
N LEU A 230 -6.61 0.07 23.22
CA LEU A 230 -6.25 0.89 22.06
C LEU A 230 -5.67 0.02 20.95
N THR A 231 -6.45 -0.18 19.91
CA THR A 231 -6.10 -0.76 18.59
C THR A 231 -5.22 -2.02 18.67
N GLY A 232 -5.70 -3.15 18.21
CA GLY A 232 -5.07 -4.49 18.26
C GLY A 232 -3.74 -4.65 17.55
N HIS A 233 -2.88 -3.63 17.49
CA HIS A 233 -1.55 -3.64 16.91
C HIS A 233 -0.50 -3.54 18.01
N LEU A 234 0.40 -4.53 18.03
CA LEU A 234 1.55 -4.52 18.92
C LEU A 234 2.46 -3.33 18.60
N GLN A 235 2.66 -2.44 19.56
CA GLN A 235 3.64 -1.37 19.42
C GLN A 235 5.03 -1.88 19.81
N HIS A 236 6.05 -1.35 19.16
CA HIS A 236 7.44 -1.70 19.40
C HIS A 236 8.26 -0.45 19.72
N ILE A 237 9.23 -0.60 20.64
CA ILE A 237 10.31 0.36 20.81
C ILE A 237 11.44 -0.07 19.87
N VAL A 238 11.98 0.89 19.15
CA VAL A 238 13.14 0.72 18.27
C VAL A 238 14.34 1.41 18.88
N THR A 239 15.47 0.71 18.90
CA THR A 239 16.78 1.27 19.20
C THR A 239 17.68 1.15 17.98
N LEU A 240 18.36 2.23 17.61
CA LEU A 240 19.23 2.32 16.44
C LEU A 240 20.70 2.26 16.90
N GLY A 241 21.31 1.08 16.87
CA GLY A 241 22.71 0.88 17.26
C GLY A 241 23.04 1.56 18.59
N ASP A 242 24.09 2.38 18.61
CA ASP A 242 24.53 3.13 19.81
C ASP A 242 23.77 4.45 20.05
N ARG A 243 22.83 4.79 19.19
CA ARG A 243 22.03 6.01 19.35
C ARG A 243 20.98 5.80 20.42
N GLN A 244 21.00 6.64 21.46
CA GLN A 244 19.97 6.66 22.50
C GLN A 244 18.73 7.41 22.03
N GLU A 245 18.04 6.86 21.05
CA GLU A 245 16.82 7.45 20.51
C GLU A 245 15.65 6.54 20.84
N LEU A 246 14.57 7.12 21.36
CA LEU A 246 13.34 6.42 21.64
C LEU A 246 12.41 6.58 20.46
N ILE A 247 12.21 5.51 19.72
CA ILE A 247 11.25 5.45 18.61
C ILE A 247 10.20 4.43 18.95
N ILE A 248 8.93 4.83 18.91
CA ILE A 248 7.79 3.94 19.14
C ILE A 248 6.97 3.86 17.88
N GLY A 249 6.54 2.67 17.49
CA GLY A 249 5.72 2.49 16.30
C GLY A 249 5.17 1.09 16.14
N GLN A 250 4.58 0.84 15.00
CA GLN A 250 3.96 -0.43 14.63
C GLN A 250 4.84 -1.19 13.65
N LEU A 251 5.01 -2.48 13.89
CA LEU A 251 5.74 -3.38 13.02
C LEU A 251 4.77 -4.26 12.23
N HIS A 252 4.90 -4.22 10.92
CA HIS A 252 4.11 -5.02 9.98
C HIS A 252 5.01 -6.00 9.24
N HIS A 253 4.68 -7.27 9.26
CA HIS A 253 5.42 -8.31 8.55
C HIS A 253 4.80 -8.55 7.16
N VAL A 254 5.60 -8.39 6.11
CA VAL A 254 5.17 -8.58 4.73
C VAL A 254 6.19 -9.48 4.01
N GLN A 255 5.92 -10.78 3.92
CA GLN A 255 6.68 -11.77 3.10
C GLN A 255 8.21 -11.58 3.12
N GLY A 256 8.85 -11.80 4.26
CA GLY A 256 10.30 -11.74 4.40
C GLY A 256 10.88 -10.32 4.54
N GLN A 257 10.01 -9.32 4.60
CA GLN A 257 10.38 -7.94 4.93
C GLN A 257 9.52 -7.45 6.09
N GLN A 258 10.00 -6.42 6.78
CA GLN A 258 9.30 -5.81 7.88
C GLN A 258 9.16 -4.31 7.58
N LEU A 259 7.95 -3.77 7.72
CA LEU A 259 7.68 -2.34 7.63
C LEU A 259 7.41 -1.81 9.04
N PHE A 260 8.22 -0.89 9.49
CA PHE A 260 8.03 -0.19 10.76
C PHE A 260 7.47 1.20 10.52
N LEU A 261 6.30 1.49 11.08
CA LEU A 261 5.62 2.78 11.01
C LEU A 261 5.80 3.53 12.33
N MET A 262 6.52 4.66 12.31
CA MET A 262 6.80 5.46 13.50
C MET A 262 5.54 6.20 13.97
N ALA A 263 5.21 6.07 15.25
CA ALA A 263 4.15 6.86 15.88
C ALA A 263 4.73 8.01 16.73
N PHE A 264 5.92 7.81 17.30
CA PHE A 264 6.57 8.79 18.18
C PHE A 264 8.09 8.67 18.08
N HIS A 265 8.76 9.82 18.12
CA HIS A 265 10.22 9.91 18.19
C HIS A 265 10.63 10.94 19.25
N GLN A 266 11.58 10.59 20.09
CA GLN A 266 12.22 11.50 21.03
C GLN A 266 13.74 11.31 20.95
N SER A 267 14.44 12.33 20.50
CA SER A 267 15.90 12.38 20.61
C SER A 267 16.29 12.77 22.04
N HIS A 268 17.12 11.98 22.69
CA HIS A 268 17.84 12.45 23.87
C HIS A 268 18.93 13.37 23.36
N GLY A 269 18.70 14.69 23.49
CA GLY A 269 19.74 15.68 23.22
C GLY A 269 20.99 15.34 24.03
N THR A 270 22.15 15.46 23.42
CA THR A 270 23.45 15.45 24.11
C THR A 270 23.32 16.32 25.34
N PRO A 271 23.73 15.85 26.53
CA PRO A 271 23.71 16.71 27.72
C PRO A 271 24.51 17.98 27.39
N SER A 272 23.84 19.12 27.49
CA SER A 272 24.45 20.43 27.39
C SER A 272 25.64 20.45 28.30
N GLN A 273 26.79 20.89 27.77
CA GLN A 273 28.02 21.12 28.53
C GLN A 273 27.70 21.77 29.89
N PRO A 274 28.36 21.35 30.97
CA PRO A 274 28.22 22.02 32.25
C PRO A 274 28.55 23.50 32.05
N LEU A 275 27.65 24.37 32.48
CA LEU A 275 27.95 25.81 32.62
C LEU A 275 29.20 25.92 33.47
N GLU A 276 30.27 26.44 32.89
CA GLU A 276 31.45 26.87 33.66
C GLU A 276 31.00 27.86 34.75
N PRO A 277 31.43 27.70 35.98
CA PRO A 277 31.11 28.67 37.01
C PRO A 277 31.74 30.01 36.63
N ASP A 278 30.90 31.02 36.57
CA ASP A 278 31.24 32.42 36.37
C ASP A 278 32.18 32.84 37.51
N GLU A 279 33.49 32.89 37.25
CA GLU A 279 34.45 33.54 38.16
C GLU A 279 34.23 35.05 38.04
N GLY A 280 33.24 35.54 38.79
CA GLY A 280 33.03 36.97 38.98
C GLY A 280 33.99 37.53 40.05
N VAL A 281 34.71 38.50 39.64
CA VAL A 281 35.53 39.46 40.46
C VAL A 281 34.64 40.17 41.46
#